data_2f1e38008ef7ff4c69ced651f165ee34
#
_entry.id   2f1e38008ef7ff4c69ced651f165ee34
#
_cell.length_a   1.000
_cell.length_b   1.000
_cell.length_c   1.000
_cell.angle_alpha   90.00
_cell.angle_beta   90.00
_cell.angle_gamma   90.00
#
_symmetry.space_group_name_H-M   'P 1'
#
loop_
_entity.id
_entity.type
_entity.pdbx_description
1 polymer ?
#
loop_
_entity_poly.entity_id
_entity_poly.type
_entity_poly.pdbx_seq_one_letter_code
_entity_poly.pdbx_strand_id
1 'polypeptide(L)'
;MSVSCRDLHALDDFAQVVALEGRIWGLSDEVVPLTVFAAAVPRGAVLIGAFDGDDLVGFTYSFPALCHGRVIHWSHMTGVADGHRRLGVGRRLKLAQRERVRALGLERIDWTFDPLQAVNAHFNLRRLGAVVEHYEVNVYGASASPLHGGLPTDRFVAQWWLNAPRVEARLADEAEGRAE
;
A
#
# COMPACT_ATOMS: atom_id res chain seq x y z
N MET A 1 4.06 4.90 21.95
CA MET A 1 4.44 3.94 20.89
C MET A 1 5.13 4.68 19.77
N SER A 2 6.38 4.33 19.47
CA SER A 2 7.15 4.97 18.39
C SER A 2 7.33 3.95 17.27
N VAL A 3 6.38 3.91 16.32
CA VAL A 3 6.50 3.04 15.16
C VAL A 3 7.52 3.63 14.18
N SER A 4 8.53 2.85 13.80
CA SER A 4 9.52 3.18 12.78
C SER A 4 9.25 2.42 11.48
N CYS A 5 9.67 3.00 10.33
CA CYS A 5 9.58 2.33 9.05
C CYS A 5 10.99 2.11 8.49
N ARG A 6 11.25 0.90 7.94
CA ARG A 6 12.51 0.58 7.24
C ARG A 6 12.26 -0.28 6.01
N ASP A 7 13.21 -0.23 5.10
CA ASP A 7 13.22 -1.11 3.94
C ASP A 7 13.53 -2.57 4.37
N LEU A 8 12.94 -3.52 3.66
CA LEU A 8 13.08 -4.94 3.90
C LEU A 8 13.82 -5.59 2.73
N HIS A 9 14.94 -6.25 2.99
CA HIS A 9 15.81 -6.80 1.95
C HIS A 9 16.27 -8.22 2.22
N ALA A 10 16.19 -8.70 3.47
CA ALA A 10 16.67 -10.03 3.87
C ALA A 10 15.55 -11.07 3.75
N LEU A 11 15.93 -12.33 3.56
CA LEU A 11 14.96 -13.44 3.53
C LEU A 11 14.15 -13.55 4.81
N ASP A 12 14.75 -13.26 5.97
CA ASP A 12 14.05 -13.25 7.26
C ASP A 12 13.01 -12.11 7.33
N ASP A 13 13.30 -10.95 6.73
CA ASP A 13 12.32 -9.87 6.59
C ASP A 13 11.12 -10.35 5.75
N PHE A 14 11.38 -11.00 4.63
CA PHE A 14 10.34 -11.50 3.73
C PHE A 14 9.47 -12.56 4.42
N ALA A 15 10.08 -13.45 5.20
CA ALA A 15 9.35 -14.45 5.98
C ALA A 15 8.42 -13.80 7.01
N GLN A 16 8.87 -12.73 7.68
CA GLN A 16 8.03 -11.97 8.62
C GLN A 16 6.84 -11.31 7.90
N VAL A 17 7.04 -10.77 6.67
CA VAL A 17 5.95 -10.20 5.87
C VAL A 17 4.92 -11.27 5.52
N VAL A 18 5.34 -12.43 5.01
CA VAL A 18 4.44 -13.56 4.69
C VAL A 18 3.63 -13.98 5.92
N ALA A 19 4.28 -14.08 7.08
CA ALA A 19 3.59 -14.41 8.33
C ALA A 19 2.57 -13.31 8.74
N LEU A 20 2.90 -12.03 8.50
CA LEU A 20 2.00 -10.92 8.78
C LEU A 20 0.82 -10.88 7.80
N GLU A 21 1.03 -11.16 6.52
CA GLU A 21 -0.04 -11.32 5.53
C GLU A 21 -1.06 -12.35 5.97
N GLY A 22 -0.62 -13.54 6.38
CA GLY A 22 -1.48 -14.59 6.90
C GLY A 22 -2.29 -14.17 8.12
N ARG A 23 -1.73 -13.34 8.99
CA ARG A 23 -2.45 -12.79 10.17
C ARG A 23 -3.49 -11.73 9.80
N ILE A 24 -3.23 -10.93 8.77
CA ILE A 24 -4.12 -9.81 8.36
C ILE A 24 -5.27 -10.30 7.49
N TRP A 25 -5.01 -11.20 6.52
CA TRP A 25 -5.99 -11.60 5.50
C TRP A 25 -6.42 -13.06 5.59
N GLY A 26 -5.83 -13.82 6.50
CA GLY A 26 -6.04 -15.26 6.63
C GLY A 26 -5.03 -16.06 5.78
N LEU A 27 -4.92 -17.35 6.08
CA LEU A 27 -4.12 -18.28 5.29
C LEU A 27 -4.92 -18.61 4.01
N SER A 28 -4.84 -17.75 3.02
CA SER A 28 -5.44 -17.93 1.70
C SER A 28 -4.35 -18.09 0.64
N ASP A 29 -4.73 -18.62 -0.51
CA ASP A 29 -3.86 -18.71 -1.69
C ASP A 29 -3.49 -17.32 -2.25
N GLU A 30 -3.96 -16.25 -1.63
CA GLU A 30 -3.74 -14.85 -2.01
C GLU A 30 -2.49 -14.23 -1.36
N VAL A 31 -1.75 -14.97 -0.52
CA VAL A 31 -0.49 -14.50 0.11
C VAL A 31 0.61 -14.42 -0.94
N VAL A 32 1.36 -13.33 -0.97
CA VAL A 32 2.51 -13.19 -1.88
C VAL A 32 3.65 -14.10 -1.41
N PRO A 33 4.08 -15.08 -2.22
CA PRO A 33 5.16 -15.97 -1.82
C PRO A 33 6.48 -15.23 -1.56
N LEU A 34 7.24 -15.65 -0.55
CA LEU A 34 8.57 -15.10 -0.23
C LEU A 34 9.47 -15.00 -1.45
N THR A 35 9.41 -15.98 -2.36
CA THR A 35 10.22 -16.01 -3.59
C THR A 35 9.92 -14.84 -4.52
N VAL A 36 8.70 -14.29 -4.49
CA VAL A 36 8.34 -13.11 -5.27
C VAL A 36 9.05 -11.86 -4.71
N PHE A 37 9.08 -11.68 -3.39
CA PHE A 37 9.85 -10.60 -2.78
C PHE A 37 11.33 -10.72 -3.09
N ALA A 38 11.91 -11.91 -2.93
CA ALA A 38 13.33 -12.18 -3.23
C ALA A 38 13.69 -11.89 -4.69
N ALA A 39 12.78 -12.14 -5.63
CA ALA A 39 13.00 -11.84 -7.03
C ALA A 39 12.79 -10.34 -7.36
N ALA A 40 11.79 -9.70 -6.78
CA ALA A 40 11.35 -8.36 -7.17
C ALA A 40 12.11 -7.23 -6.46
N VAL A 41 12.43 -7.36 -5.17
CA VAL A 41 13.09 -6.30 -4.39
C VAL A 41 14.43 -5.88 -5.00
N PRO A 42 15.33 -6.78 -5.41
CA PRO A 42 16.57 -6.38 -6.09
C PRO A 42 16.35 -5.76 -7.48
N ARG A 43 15.12 -5.77 -8.00
CA ARG A 43 14.73 -5.29 -9.35
C ARG A 43 13.83 -4.07 -9.30
N GLY A 44 13.89 -3.31 -8.20
CA GLY A 44 13.18 -2.06 -8.05
C GLY A 44 11.82 -2.14 -7.36
N ALA A 45 11.42 -3.31 -6.88
CA ALA A 45 10.26 -3.36 -5.99
C ALA A 45 10.61 -2.73 -4.64
N VAL A 46 9.63 -2.04 -4.06
CA VAL A 46 9.74 -1.40 -2.75
C VAL A 46 8.94 -2.23 -1.74
N LEU A 47 9.62 -2.76 -0.75
CA LEU A 47 9.04 -3.46 0.39
C LEU A 47 9.49 -2.77 1.68
N ILE A 48 8.54 -2.23 2.43
CA ILE A 48 8.80 -1.46 3.65
C ILE A 48 8.01 -2.09 4.79
N GLY A 49 8.68 -2.31 5.93
CA GLY A 49 8.06 -2.73 7.18
C GLY A 49 7.90 -1.57 8.16
N ALA A 50 6.82 -1.59 8.92
CA ALA A 50 6.59 -0.74 10.07
C ALA A 50 6.76 -1.58 11.34
N PHE A 51 7.57 -1.09 12.27
CA PHE A 51 7.98 -1.80 13.48
C PHE A 51 7.57 -1.03 14.74
N ASP A 52 7.02 -1.74 15.73
CA ASP A 52 6.86 -1.26 17.10
C ASP A 52 7.85 -2.05 17.96
N GLY A 53 8.98 -1.41 18.32
CA GLY A 53 10.15 -2.13 18.79
C GLY A 53 10.70 -3.05 17.70
N ASP A 54 10.81 -4.34 18.01
CA ASP A 54 11.29 -5.38 17.07
C ASP A 54 10.15 -6.07 16.31
N ASP A 55 8.90 -5.78 16.66
CA ASP A 55 7.73 -6.43 16.07
C ASP A 55 7.31 -5.77 14.75
N LEU A 56 7.23 -6.55 13.66
CA LEU A 56 6.64 -6.12 12.40
C LEU A 56 5.11 -6.03 12.54
N VAL A 57 4.60 -4.80 12.53
CA VAL A 57 3.19 -4.47 12.76
C VAL A 57 2.47 -3.95 11.52
N GLY A 58 3.19 -3.74 10.43
CA GLY A 58 2.61 -3.36 9.15
C GLY A 58 3.64 -3.42 8.04
N PHE A 59 3.17 -3.45 6.80
CA PHE A 59 4.06 -3.40 5.63
C PHE A 59 3.36 -2.78 4.42
N THR A 60 4.16 -2.36 3.44
CA THR A 60 3.69 -2.01 2.09
C THR A 60 4.62 -2.62 1.05
N TYR A 61 4.03 -3.17 -0.01
CA TYR A 61 4.73 -3.77 -1.14
C TYR A 61 4.27 -3.14 -2.44
N SER A 62 5.21 -2.76 -3.29
CA SER A 62 4.96 -2.23 -4.62
C SER A 62 6.09 -2.59 -5.58
N PHE A 63 5.80 -2.57 -6.87
CA PHE A 63 6.76 -2.93 -7.92
C PHE A 63 6.57 -2.05 -9.16
N PRO A 64 7.62 -1.88 -9.99
CA PRO A 64 7.52 -1.18 -11.26
C PRO A 64 6.53 -1.88 -12.19
N ALA A 65 5.65 -1.10 -12.81
CA ALA A 65 4.66 -1.58 -13.76
C ALA A 65 4.59 -0.66 -14.97
N LEU A 66 4.22 -1.20 -16.13
CA LEU A 66 4.00 -0.44 -17.35
C LEU A 66 2.52 -0.10 -17.50
N CYS A 67 2.20 1.18 -17.53
CA CYS A 67 0.84 1.67 -17.69
C CYS A 67 0.81 2.69 -18.83
N HIS A 68 0.08 2.38 -19.92
CA HIS A 68 -0.03 3.24 -21.11
C HIS A 68 1.32 3.76 -21.62
N GLY A 69 2.34 2.88 -21.69
CA GLY A 69 3.68 3.20 -22.19
C GLY A 69 4.56 3.98 -21.20
N ARG A 70 4.10 4.22 -19.97
CA ARG A 70 4.88 4.86 -18.89
C ARG A 70 5.14 3.90 -17.75
N VAL A 71 6.34 3.96 -17.21
CA VAL A 71 6.69 3.21 -15.99
C VAL A 71 6.09 3.95 -14.79
N ILE A 72 5.33 3.22 -13.99
CA ILE A 72 4.78 3.65 -12.71
C ILE A 72 5.18 2.66 -11.63
N HIS A 73 4.89 2.96 -10.37
CA HIS A 73 4.90 1.96 -9.32
C HIS A 73 3.48 1.46 -9.04
N TRP A 74 3.28 0.15 -9.05
CA TRP A 74 2.02 -0.47 -8.66
C TRP A 74 2.10 -0.89 -7.19
N SER A 75 1.33 -0.22 -6.32
CA SER A 75 1.26 -0.58 -4.91
C SER A 75 0.28 -1.75 -4.73
N HIS A 76 0.86 -2.94 -4.64
CA HIS A 76 0.09 -4.17 -4.61
C HIS A 76 -0.62 -4.39 -3.29
N MET A 77 0.09 -4.19 -2.17
CA MET A 77 -0.43 -4.44 -0.84
C MET A 77 0.02 -3.39 0.16
N THR A 78 -0.86 -3.06 1.10
CA THR A 78 -0.51 -2.34 2.33
C THR A 78 -1.35 -2.93 3.45
N GLY A 79 -0.69 -3.52 4.43
CA GLY A 79 -1.32 -4.19 5.57
C GLY A 79 -0.84 -3.61 6.90
N VAL A 80 -1.76 -3.56 7.88
CA VAL A 80 -1.45 -3.17 9.26
C VAL A 80 -2.16 -4.13 10.19
N ALA A 81 -1.43 -4.68 11.16
CA ALA A 81 -1.97 -5.55 12.21
C ALA A 81 -3.11 -4.86 12.97
N ASP A 82 -4.13 -5.62 13.37
CA ASP A 82 -5.37 -5.09 13.95
C ASP A 82 -5.13 -4.16 15.14
N GLY A 83 -4.22 -4.51 16.05
CA GLY A 83 -3.89 -3.71 17.24
C GLY A 83 -3.19 -2.37 16.92
N HIS A 84 -2.72 -2.18 15.66
CA HIS A 84 -2.01 -0.97 15.22
C HIS A 84 -2.77 -0.17 14.16
N ARG A 85 -3.98 -0.62 13.80
CA ARG A 85 -4.88 0.16 12.91
C ARG A 85 -5.29 1.46 13.60
N ARG A 86 -5.57 2.50 12.82
CA ARG A 86 -5.96 3.85 13.26
C ARG A 86 -4.87 4.62 14.04
N LEU A 87 -3.67 4.07 14.21
CA LEU A 87 -2.52 4.74 14.83
C LEU A 87 -1.61 5.45 13.82
N GLY A 88 -2.07 5.64 12.59
CA GLY A 88 -1.32 6.33 11.53
C GLY A 88 -0.25 5.47 10.85
N VAL A 89 -0.14 4.17 11.18
CA VAL A 89 0.88 3.26 10.61
C VAL A 89 0.76 3.17 9.09
N GLY A 90 -0.45 2.97 8.55
CA GLY A 90 -0.68 2.92 7.10
C GLY A 90 -0.23 4.19 6.38
N ARG A 91 -0.43 5.36 6.99
CA ARG A 91 0.05 6.63 6.44
C ARG A 91 1.59 6.69 6.42
N ARG A 92 2.25 6.31 7.51
CA ARG A 92 3.72 6.29 7.57
C ARG A 92 4.31 5.38 6.51
N LEU A 93 3.73 4.19 6.30
CA LEU A 93 4.12 3.26 5.24
C LEU A 93 3.96 3.89 3.85
N LYS A 94 2.82 4.54 3.56
CA LYS A 94 2.59 5.20 2.28
C LYS A 94 3.55 6.37 2.04
N LEU A 95 3.86 7.17 3.05
CA LEU A 95 4.84 8.24 2.93
C LEU A 95 6.25 7.70 2.69
N ALA A 96 6.66 6.67 3.41
CA ALA A 96 7.93 6.00 3.16
C ALA A 96 7.99 5.41 1.74
N GLN A 97 6.92 4.77 1.26
CA GLN A 97 6.79 4.27 -0.11
C GLN A 97 6.95 5.41 -1.13
N ARG A 98 6.28 6.55 -0.91
CA ARG A 98 6.42 7.74 -1.76
C ARG A 98 7.88 8.16 -1.93
N GLU A 99 8.61 8.29 -0.83
CA GLU A 99 10.01 8.72 -0.88
C GLU A 99 10.91 7.71 -1.61
N ARG A 100 10.68 6.40 -1.42
CA ARG A 100 11.44 5.37 -2.15
C ARG A 100 11.15 5.38 -3.64
N VAL A 101 9.88 5.51 -4.04
CA VAL A 101 9.49 5.56 -5.45
C VAL A 101 10.01 6.84 -6.13
N ARG A 102 9.98 7.98 -5.43
CA ARG A 102 10.61 9.23 -5.92
C ARG A 102 12.10 9.08 -6.11
N ALA A 103 12.79 8.40 -5.20
CA ALA A 103 14.23 8.12 -5.33
C ALA A 103 14.57 7.23 -6.54
N LEU A 104 13.61 6.42 -7.03
CA LEU A 104 13.72 5.67 -8.29
C LEU A 104 13.49 6.55 -9.54
N GLY A 105 13.20 7.84 -9.38
CA GLY A 105 12.89 8.75 -10.47
C GLY A 105 11.47 8.62 -11.02
N LEU A 106 10.57 7.95 -10.29
CA LEU A 106 9.19 7.76 -10.70
C LEU A 106 8.26 8.79 -10.02
N GLU A 107 7.23 9.20 -10.74
CA GLU A 107 6.35 10.30 -10.33
C GLU A 107 4.96 9.82 -9.91
N ARG A 108 4.65 8.52 -10.10
CA ARG A 108 3.30 8.01 -9.88
C ARG A 108 3.29 6.63 -9.23
N ILE A 109 2.40 6.48 -8.25
CA ILE A 109 2.04 5.20 -7.65
C ILE A 109 0.56 4.97 -7.89
N ASP A 110 0.19 3.81 -8.44
CA ASP A 110 -1.19 3.39 -8.63
C ASP A 110 -1.51 2.18 -7.75
N TRP A 111 -2.78 2.05 -7.37
CA TRP A 111 -3.32 0.86 -6.70
C TRP A 111 -4.82 0.80 -6.86
N THR A 112 -5.40 -0.36 -6.55
CA THR A 112 -6.86 -0.50 -6.49
C THR A 112 -7.37 -0.46 -5.07
N PHE A 113 -8.61 0.01 -4.90
CA PHE A 113 -9.33 -0.11 -3.63
C PHE A 113 -10.82 -0.32 -3.87
N ASP A 114 -11.48 -0.96 -2.91
CA ASP A 114 -12.91 -1.23 -2.93
C ASP A 114 -13.69 0.09 -2.78
N PRO A 115 -14.54 0.46 -3.76
CA PRO A 115 -15.34 1.69 -3.72
C PRO A 115 -16.33 1.74 -2.55
N LEU A 116 -16.73 0.60 -1.99
CA LEU A 116 -17.66 0.51 -0.87
C LEU A 116 -16.96 0.73 0.49
N GLN A 117 -15.62 0.79 0.51
CA GLN A 117 -14.83 1.00 1.73
C GLN A 117 -14.58 2.50 1.97
N ALA A 118 -15.53 3.17 2.62
CA ALA A 118 -15.48 4.62 2.88
C ALA A 118 -14.18 5.07 3.59
N VAL A 119 -13.67 4.26 4.52
CA VAL A 119 -12.40 4.55 5.22
C VAL A 119 -11.23 4.59 4.26
N ASN A 120 -11.17 3.63 3.31
CA ASN A 120 -10.12 3.59 2.29
C ASN A 120 -10.27 4.75 1.30
N ALA A 121 -11.50 5.05 0.88
CA ALA A 121 -11.77 6.19 0.01
C ALA A 121 -11.32 7.51 0.66
N HIS A 122 -11.71 7.75 1.91
CA HIS A 122 -11.28 8.94 2.66
C HIS A 122 -9.75 9.01 2.77
N PHE A 123 -9.10 7.92 3.15
CA PHE A 123 -7.64 7.86 3.27
C PHE A 123 -6.94 8.18 1.94
N ASN A 124 -7.36 7.52 0.86
CA ASN A 124 -6.73 7.66 -0.45
C ASN A 124 -6.96 9.06 -1.07
N LEU A 125 -8.19 9.52 -1.06
CA LEU A 125 -8.57 10.74 -1.77
C LEU A 125 -8.37 12.00 -0.93
N ARG A 126 -8.74 11.94 0.35
CA ARG A 126 -8.68 13.12 1.23
C ARG A 126 -7.31 13.29 1.86
N ARG A 127 -6.75 12.22 2.44
CA ARG A 127 -5.50 12.31 3.21
C ARG A 127 -4.24 12.19 2.36
N LEU A 128 -4.21 11.33 1.36
CA LEU A 128 -3.07 11.20 0.44
C LEU A 128 -3.15 12.12 -0.77
N GLY A 129 -4.33 12.60 -1.12
CA GLY A 129 -4.54 13.44 -2.31
C GLY A 129 -4.51 12.68 -3.63
N ALA A 130 -4.65 11.36 -3.62
CA ALA A 130 -4.81 10.57 -4.83
C ALA A 130 -6.09 10.95 -5.59
N VAL A 131 -6.13 10.64 -6.87
CA VAL A 131 -7.31 10.80 -7.73
C VAL A 131 -7.75 9.45 -8.26
N VAL A 132 -9.02 9.36 -8.70
CA VAL A 132 -9.58 8.18 -9.36
C VAL A 132 -10.10 8.60 -10.72
N GLU A 133 -9.62 7.95 -11.78
CA GLU A 133 -10.07 8.16 -13.15
C GLU A 133 -10.68 6.91 -13.76
N HIS A 134 -10.40 5.74 -13.17
CA HIS A 134 -10.84 4.45 -13.70
C HIS A 134 -11.58 3.64 -12.65
N TYR A 135 -12.64 2.98 -13.11
CA TYR A 135 -13.40 1.99 -12.37
C TYR A 135 -13.30 0.66 -13.13
N GLU A 136 -12.93 -0.37 -12.44
CA GLU A 136 -12.76 -1.70 -13.01
C GLU A 136 -13.75 -2.67 -12.35
N VAL A 137 -14.50 -3.39 -13.18
CA VAL A 137 -15.52 -4.35 -12.73
C VAL A 137 -14.87 -5.70 -12.50
N ASN A 138 -15.10 -6.26 -11.33
CA ASN A 138 -14.75 -7.64 -10.96
C ASN A 138 -13.28 -8.02 -11.24
N VAL A 139 -12.35 -7.15 -10.82
CA VAL A 139 -10.90 -7.26 -11.12
C VAL A 139 -10.29 -8.59 -10.71
N TYR A 140 -10.68 -9.11 -9.54
CA TYR A 140 -10.12 -10.33 -8.97
C TYR A 140 -11.05 -11.55 -9.09
N GLY A 141 -12.17 -11.40 -9.81
CA GLY A 141 -13.14 -12.50 -9.96
C GLY A 141 -13.85 -12.84 -8.64
N ALA A 142 -14.29 -14.08 -8.53
CA ALA A 142 -14.88 -14.60 -7.29
C ALA A 142 -13.76 -14.81 -6.26
N SER A 143 -13.70 -13.94 -5.25
CA SER A 143 -12.75 -14.09 -4.15
C SER A 143 -13.40 -14.83 -2.99
N ALA A 144 -12.70 -15.81 -2.44
CA ALA A 144 -13.08 -16.51 -1.23
C ALA A 144 -12.78 -15.71 0.05
N SER A 145 -12.14 -14.54 -0.09
CA SER A 145 -11.76 -13.70 1.05
C SER A 145 -13.00 -13.17 1.77
N PRO A 146 -13.08 -13.32 3.11
CA PRO A 146 -14.16 -12.76 3.93
C PRO A 146 -14.35 -11.23 3.74
N LEU A 147 -13.32 -10.53 3.26
CA LEU A 147 -13.36 -9.09 3.02
C LEU A 147 -14.32 -8.71 1.89
N HIS A 148 -14.60 -9.61 0.97
CA HIS A 148 -15.49 -9.33 -0.18
C HIS A 148 -16.94 -9.75 0.04
N GLY A 149 -17.22 -10.54 1.09
CA GLY A 149 -18.59 -10.93 1.44
C GLY A 149 -19.39 -11.58 0.30
N GLY A 150 -18.71 -12.19 -0.68
CA GLY A 150 -19.34 -12.79 -1.87
C GLY A 150 -19.78 -11.78 -2.94
N LEU A 151 -19.47 -10.48 -2.78
CA LEU A 151 -19.72 -9.45 -3.77
C LEU A 151 -18.68 -9.47 -4.88
N PRO A 152 -18.99 -8.96 -6.09
CA PRO A 152 -18.00 -8.71 -7.13
C PRO A 152 -16.85 -7.84 -6.63
N THR A 153 -15.65 -8.10 -7.13
CA THR A 153 -14.45 -7.40 -6.71
C THR A 153 -14.22 -6.12 -7.54
N ASP A 154 -15.22 -5.27 -7.60
CA ASP A 154 -15.14 -3.98 -8.27
C ASP A 154 -14.10 -3.07 -7.59
N ARG A 155 -13.35 -2.30 -8.37
CA ARG A 155 -12.28 -1.47 -7.86
C ARG A 155 -12.26 -0.08 -8.48
N PHE A 156 -11.97 0.93 -7.67
CA PHE A 156 -11.39 2.17 -8.15
C PHE A 156 -9.89 2.02 -8.31
N VAL A 157 -9.35 2.54 -9.42
CA VAL A 157 -7.89 2.68 -9.62
C VAL A 157 -7.48 4.06 -9.12
N ALA A 158 -6.78 4.09 -8.00
CA ALA A 158 -6.19 5.30 -7.46
C ALA A 158 -4.89 5.62 -8.18
N GLN A 159 -4.71 6.88 -8.55
CA GLN A 159 -3.48 7.43 -9.09
C GLN A 159 -2.93 8.48 -8.11
N TRP A 160 -1.74 8.24 -7.62
CA TRP A 160 -1.04 9.15 -6.72
C TRP A 160 0.14 9.80 -7.40
N TRP A 161 -0.08 11.00 -7.90
CA TRP A 161 0.94 11.83 -8.54
C TRP A 161 1.81 12.49 -7.47
N LEU A 162 2.96 11.91 -7.22
CA LEU A 162 3.78 12.14 -6.02
C LEU A 162 4.25 13.58 -5.82
N ASN A 163 4.39 14.33 -6.91
CA ASN A 163 4.85 15.72 -6.91
C ASN A 163 3.73 16.73 -7.28
N ALA A 164 2.48 16.27 -7.38
CA ALA A 164 1.38 17.18 -7.72
C ALA A 164 1.09 18.18 -6.59
N PRO A 165 0.80 19.47 -6.89
CA PRO A 165 0.50 20.48 -5.89
C PRO A 165 -0.60 20.07 -4.91
N ARG A 166 -1.61 19.36 -5.39
CA ARG A 166 -2.68 18.79 -4.56
C ARG A 166 -2.14 17.84 -3.50
N VAL A 167 -1.21 16.95 -3.87
CA VAL A 167 -0.61 15.97 -2.96
C VAL A 167 0.25 16.69 -1.93
N GLU A 168 1.10 17.60 -2.36
CA GLU A 168 1.95 18.40 -1.46
C GLU A 168 1.11 19.19 -0.45
N ALA A 169 0.03 19.86 -0.90
CA ALA A 169 -0.87 20.58 -0.01
C ALA A 169 -1.51 19.66 1.04
N ARG A 170 -2.02 18.48 0.62
CA ARG A 170 -2.62 17.53 1.56
C ARG A 170 -1.64 17.01 2.60
N LEU A 171 -0.41 16.71 2.18
CA LEU A 171 0.62 16.23 3.09
C LEU A 171 1.07 17.32 4.09
N ALA A 172 1.10 18.59 3.66
CA ALA A 172 1.39 19.73 4.52
C ALA A 172 0.27 19.97 5.54
N ASP A 173 -0.99 20.00 5.12
CA ASP A 173 -2.17 20.17 6.00
C ASP A 173 -2.20 19.11 7.11
N GLU A 174 -1.91 17.86 6.74
CA GLU A 174 -1.82 16.73 7.68
C GLU A 174 -0.67 16.91 8.69
N ALA A 175 0.50 17.37 8.23
CA ALA A 175 1.66 17.59 9.09
C ALA A 175 1.38 18.70 10.14
N GLU A 176 0.57 19.68 9.79
CA GLU A 176 0.18 20.80 10.65
C GLU A 176 -1.10 20.54 11.45
N GLY A 177 -1.70 19.34 11.34
CA GLY A 177 -2.93 18.97 12.06
C GLY A 177 -4.19 19.68 11.58
N ARG A 178 -4.17 20.27 10.38
CA ARG A 178 -5.31 21.01 9.78
C ARG A 178 -6.24 20.14 8.92
N ALA A 179 -5.93 18.85 8.78
CA ALA A 179 -6.76 17.94 8.00
C ALA A 179 -7.93 17.43 8.87
N GLU A 180 -9.13 17.99 8.65
CA GLU A 180 -10.40 17.45 9.12
C GLU A 180 -10.99 16.42 8.15
#